data_20246f7766410a5969b57e1dc6a5f89c
#
_entry.id   20246f7766410a5969b57e1dc6a5f89c
#
_cell.length_a   1.000
_cell.length_b   1.000
_cell.length_c   1.000
_cell.angle_alpha   90.00
_cell.angle_beta   90.00
_cell.angle_gamma   90.00
#
_symmetry.space_group_name_H-M   'P 1'
#
loop_
_entity.id
_entity.type
_entity.pdbx_description
1 polymer ?
#
loop_
_entity_poly.entity_id
_entity_poly.type
_entity_poly.pdbx_seq_one_letter_code
_entity_poly.pdbx_strand_id
1 'polypeptide(L)'
;MTSFYGLSQDFDFHKPLSIPISIGAYFGDLRPNHFHMGIDYRTNGVEGLNLHSISDGYVSRVRTTPYGYGQVVYINHTNGLTSVYAHCSKFSGKLDSVVNVAKLNQQNNEIELYLDSNAVPLKRGEVFALSGNTGSSTGPHLHFEIRETATDTPLNPLLYGLGNKDIYKPTINSIKVYGLSNEGFIIPKKSKTINVTNGKLATGNTIVLPANFSMVYGTIGIGISGNDPHSTGSCGLYENKITSYNDLLYHTKLNRVSFEETRYINTYKDYSGYKSGLKIHKLFKNTTNQFNSTKTNSTGRLKLYPCDSIPLEIETIDAFSNSYKIKFGLSIESGKMDTTQHFFPETRYWIPNKKYEIHLSNCSLLIDTLSLYEPTKMNLLDKGQNISFGDVNQAIHKPIIISYSKWKSSKYSDKNYFIGYLNGSHYDYCETYIDNNLLKTKALKFGTYKLILDTIKPKITPLNYTNFGFSSKSKILVWTIADNESKLFKYDVYINNEWIPADFEYKTKKLKCTIEKAIQEIYCILIIVSDVCGNENIIETSFP
;
A
#
# COMPACT_ATOMS: atom_id res chain seq x y z
N MET A 1 -24.16 20.04 8.50
CA MET A 1 -23.66 18.66 8.70
C MET A 1 -24.86 17.72 8.76
N THR A 2 -25.31 17.23 7.63
CA THR A 2 -26.41 16.27 7.55
C THR A 2 -25.82 14.87 7.70
N SER A 3 -26.15 14.23 8.82
CA SER A 3 -25.81 12.85 9.11
C SER A 3 -26.52 11.91 8.14
N PHE A 4 -25.79 11.34 7.20
CA PHE A 4 -26.25 10.17 6.45
C PHE A 4 -26.13 8.92 7.34
N TYR A 5 -27.05 8.77 8.30
CA TYR A 5 -27.25 7.53 9.03
C TYR A 5 -28.69 7.03 8.80
N GLY A 6 -28.78 5.91 8.12
CA GLY A 6 -29.98 5.09 8.07
C GLY A 6 -30.84 5.29 6.86
N LEU A 7 -30.50 4.56 5.81
CA LEU A 7 -31.40 3.85 4.88
C LEU A 7 -30.46 3.04 3.98
N SER A 8 -30.68 1.76 3.84
CA SER A 8 -30.13 0.99 2.73
C SER A 8 -30.76 1.57 1.46
N GLN A 9 -30.15 2.58 0.87
CA GLN A 9 -30.44 2.89 -0.53
C GLN A 9 -30.02 1.66 -1.31
N ASP A 10 -30.96 0.93 -1.85
CA ASP A 10 -30.67 -0.09 -2.86
C ASP A 10 -30.06 0.64 -4.07
N PHE A 11 -28.74 0.65 -4.13
CA PHE A 11 -28.02 1.18 -5.27
C PHE A 11 -28.20 0.19 -6.43
N ASP A 12 -28.92 0.59 -7.47
CA ASP A 12 -29.04 -0.19 -8.70
C ASP A 12 -27.77 -0.05 -9.55
N PHE A 13 -26.65 -0.56 -9.03
CA PHE A 13 -25.40 -0.56 -9.76
C PHE A 13 -25.30 -1.75 -10.72
N HIS A 14 -24.76 -1.47 -11.92
CA HIS A 14 -24.32 -2.53 -12.83
C HIS A 14 -23.07 -3.20 -12.28
N LYS A 15 -22.87 -4.49 -12.57
CA LYS A 15 -21.62 -5.19 -12.22
C LYS A 15 -20.46 -4.63 -13.01
N PRO A 16 -19.30 -4.36 -12.39
CA PRO A 16 -18.13 -3.83 -13.09
C PRO A 16 -17.49 -4.84 -14.08
N LEU A 17 -17.78 -6.15 -13.90
CA LEU A 17 -17.32 -7.26 -14.76
C LEU A 17 -18.51 -8.09 -15.24
N SER A 18 -18.44 -8.64 -16.46
CA SER A 18 -19.48 -9.50 -17.05
C SER A 18 -19.49 -10.94 -16.52
N ILE A 19 -18.47 -11.35 -15.75
CA ILE A 19 -18.37 -12.68 -15.17
C ILE A 19 -19.01 -12.73 -13.77
N PRO A 20 -19.32 -13.93 -13.25
CA PRO A 20 -19.75 -14.07 -11.87
C PRO A 20 -18.75 -13.44 -10.89
N ILE A 21 -19.26 -12.69 -9.92
CA ILE A 21 -18.42 -12.00 -8.92
C ILE A 21 -17.66 -13.05 -8.09
N SER A 22 -16.34 -12.90 -8.06
CA SER A 22 -15.43 -13.63 -7.19
C SER A 22 -14.41 -12.63 -6.63
N ILE A 23 -14.34 -12.50 -5.31
CA ILE A 23 -13.51 -11.49 -4.66
C ILE A 23 -12.22 -12.13 -4.13
N GLY A 24 -11.10 -11.46 -4.33
CA GLY A 24 -9.77 -11.88 -3.87
C GLY A 24 -9.28 -11.13 -2.65
N ALA A 25 -9.74 -9.89 -2.45
CA ALA A 25 -9.41 -9.07 -1.30
C ALA A 25 -10.54 -8.07 -0.99
N TYR A 26 -10.78 -7.79 0.29
CA TYR A 26 -11.79 -6.85 0.76
C TYR A 26 -11.21 -5.47 1.04
N PHE A 27 -12.11 -4.47 1.08
CA PHE A 27 -11.81 -3.16 1.61
C PHE A 27 -11.34 -3.26 3.06
N GLY A 28 -10.26 -2.55 3.39
CA GLY A 28 -9.70 -2.57 4.74
C GLY A 28 -8.71 -3.72 5.02
N ASP A 29 -8.47 -4.63 4.07
CA ASP A 29 -7.43 -5.66 4.21
C ASP A 29 -6.08 -5.05 4.56
N LEU A 30 -5.38 -5.67 5.51
CA LEU A 30 -4.09 -5.19 5.97
C LEU A 30 -3.00 -5.36 4.89
N ARG A 31 -2.47 -4.23 4.40
CA ARG A 31 -1.32 -4.16 3.48
C ARG A 31 -0.06 -3.64 4.23
N PRO A 32 1.13 -3.63 3.62
CA PRO A 32 2.35 -3.19 4.31
C PRO A 32 2.26 -1.83 5.01
N ASN A 33 1.78 -0.79 4.32
CA ASN A 33 1.75 0.59 4.83
C ASN A 33 0.43 1.33 4.59
N HIS A 34 -0.60 0.64 4.14
CA HIS A 34 -1.92 1.20 3.85
C HIS A 34 -2.99 0.12 4.01
N PHE A 35 -4.24 0.52 4.23
CA PHE A 35 -5.39 -0.36 4.08
C PHE A 35 -5.67 -0.58 2.60
N HIS A 36 -6.20 -1.74 2.24
CA HIS A 36 -6.74 -1.96 0.90
C HIS A 36 -7.95 -1.04 0.68
N MET A 37 -7.88 -0.15 -0.33
CA MET A 37 -8.85 0.93 -0.51
C MET A 37 -10.04 0.56 -1.38
N GLY A 38 -10.12 -0.67 -1.82
CA GLY A 38 -11.19 -1.19 -2.68
C GLY A 38 -11.45 -2.66 -2.44
N ILE A 39 -11.98 -3.30 -3.45
CA ILE A 39 -12.11 -4.76 -3.53
C ILE A 39 -11.41 -5.25 -4.80
N ASP A 40 -10.80 -6.43 -4.72
CA ASP A 40 -10.14 -7.06 -5.86
C ASP A 40 -11.06 -8.13 -6.45
N TYR A 41 -11.65 -7.87 -7.62
CA TYR A 41 -12.41 -8.87 -8.35
C TYR A 41 -11.47 -9.79 -9.13
N ARG A 42 -11.59 -11.09 -8.92
CA ARG A 42 -10.86 -12.10 -9.69
C ARG A 42 -11.33 -12.12 -11.13
N THR A 43 -10.39 -12.23 -12.06
CA THR A 43 -10.66 -12.37 -13.51
C THR A 43 -10.33 -13.77 -14.01
N ASN A 44 -10.35 -14.78 -13.14
CA ASN A 44 -9.98 -16.17 -13.45
C ASN A 44 -8.55 -16.32 -14.02
N GLY A 45 -7.65 -15.39 -13.66
CA GLY A 45 -6.27 -15.38 -14.13
C GLY A 45 -6.08 -14.88 -15.56
N VAL A 46 -7.13 -14.30 -16.18
CA VAL A 46 -7.05 -13.76 -17.55
C VAL A 46 -7.16 -12.25 -17.57
N GLU A 47 -6.56 -11.63 -18.59
CA GLU A 47 -6.69 -10.23 -18.94
C GLU A 47 -7.71 -10.07 -20.08
N GLY A 48 -8.20 -8.84 -20.32
CA GLY A 48 -9.03 -8.53 -21.48
C GLY A 48 -10.53 -8.70 -21.26
N LEU A 49 -11.02 -8.89 -20.03
CA LEU A 49 -12.46 -8.90 -19.76
C LEU A 49 -13.02 -7.47 -19.81
N ASN A 50 -14.21 -7.31 -20.36
CA ASN A 50 -14.89 -6.02 -20.44
C ASN A 50 -15.14 -5.42 -19.05
N LEU A 51 -14.75 -4.15 -18.87
CA LEU A 51 -15.04 -3.34 -17.70
C LEU A 51 -16.22 -2.41 -18.02
N HIS A 52 -17.24 -2.46 -17.17
CA HIS A 52 -18.48 -1.72 -17.35
C HIS A 52 -18.62 -0.60 -16.33
N SER A 53 -19.13 0.55 -16.75
CA SER A 53 -19.54 1.61 -15.82
C SER A 53 -20.69 1.11 -14.94
N ILE A 54 -20.54 1.26 -13.61
CA ILE A 54 -21.57 0.80 -12.67
C ILE A 54 -22.84 1.63 -12.71
N SER A 55 -22.75 2.88 -13.16
CA SER A 55 -23.88 3.81 -13.26
C SER A 55 -23.62 4.84 -14.36
N ASP A 56 -24.62 5.64 -14.72
CA ASP A 56 -24.44 6.81 -15.59
C ASP A 56 -23.41 7.77 -14.96
N GLY A 57 -22.57 8.37 -15.80
CA GLY A 57 -21.54 9.30 -15.36
C GLY A 57 -20.60 9.72 -16.49
N TYR A 58 -19.39 10.10 -16.15
CA TYR A 58 -18.35 10.45 -17.11
C TYR A 58 -16.95 10.14 -16.54
N VAL A 59 -16.01 9.86 -17.41
CA VAL A 59 -14.61 9.71 -17.02
C VAL A 59 -14.09 11.08 -16.59
N SER A 60 -13.86 11.24 -15.29
CA SER A 60 -13.34 12.49 -14.72
C SER A 60 -11.81 12.54 -14.68
N ARG A 61 -11.16 11.36 -14.60
CA ARG A 61 -9.71 11.25 -14.57
C ARG A 61 -9.28 9.92 -15.18
N VAL A 62 -8.19 9.95 -15.92
CA VAL A 62 -7.50 8.74 -16.40
C VAL A 62 -6.00 8.91 -16.23
N ARG A 63 -5.32 7.85 -15.82
CA ARG A 63 -3.87 7.87 -15.64
C ARG A 63 -3.23 6.60 -16.20
N THR A 64 -2.07 6.76 -16.82
CA THR A 64 -1.21 5.65 -17.27
C THR A 64 0.15 5.77 -16.60
N THR A 65 0.59 4.71 -15.94
CA THR A 65 1.91 4.63 -15.30
C THR A 65 2.32 3.16 -15.18
N PRO A 66 3.60 2.81 -15.24
CA PRO A 66 4.02 1.42 -15.03
C PRO A 66 3.91 0.95 -13.57
N TYR A 67 3.64 1.86 -12.61
CA TYR A 67 3.62 1.58 -11.16
C TYR A 67 2.25 1.80 -10.54
N GLY A 68 2.07 1.35 -9.28
CA GLY A 68 0.85 1.57 -8.51
C GLY A 68 -0.38 0.97 -9.18
N TYR A 69 -1.39 1.79 -9.46
CA TYR A 69 -2.63 1.38 -10.15
C TYR A 69 -2.46 1.04 -11.64
N GLY A 70 -1.29 1.30 -12.23
CA GLY A 70 -1.08 1.07 -13.65
C GLY A 70 -1.93 1.98 -14.52
N GLN A 71 -2.65 1.38 -15.47
CA GLN A 71 -3.70 2.08 -16.22
C GLN A 71 -4.97 2.11 -15.37
N VAL A 72 -5.46 3.31 -15.03
CA VAL A 72 -6.57 3.51 -14.11
C VAL A 72 -7.55 4.55 -14.62
N VAL A 73 -8.85 4.27 -14.44
CA VAL A 73 -9.96 5.14 -14.84
C VAL A 73 -10.80 5.51 -13.61
N TYR A 74 -11.16 6.77 -13.51
CA TYR A 74 -12.06 7.33 -12.48
C TYR A 74 -13.32 7.83 -13.18
N ILE A 75 -14.48 7.38 -12.73
CA ILE A 75 -15.78 7.75 -13.29
C ILE A 75 -16.59 8.45 -12.20
N ASN A 76 -16.91 9.73 -12.41
CA ASN A 76 -17.81 10.47 -11.54
C ASN A 76 -19.26 10.19 -11.94
N HIS A 77 -20.07 9.79 -10.96
CA HIS A 77 -21.48 9.48 -11.13
C HIS A 77 -22.38 10.61 -10.60
N THR A 78 -23.61 10.67 -11.07
CA THR A 78 -24.59 11.71 -10.72
C THR A 78 -25.03 11.67 -9.25
N ASN A 79 -24.79 10.56 -8.57
CA ASN A 79 -25.13 10.34 -7.15
C ASN A 79 -24.06 10.80 -6.15
N GLY A 80 -23.01 11.52 -6.60
CA GLY A 80 -21.93 12.00 -5.74
C GLY A 80 -20.86 10.95 -5.39
N LEU A 81 -20.88 9.81 -6.08
CA LEU A 81 -19.87 8.76 -5.96
C LEU A 81 -18.94 8.75 -7.16
N THR A 82 -17.71 8.32 -6.95
CA THR A 82 -16.71 8.05 -7.99
C THR A 82 -16.33 6.59 -7.94
N SER A 83 -16.42 5.88 -9.08
CA SER A 83 -15.88 4.53 -9.21
C SER A 83 -14.48 4.57 -9.82
N VAL A 84 -13.57 3.73 -9.32
CA VAL A 84 -12.18 3.62 -9.76
C VAL A 84 -11.91 2.21 -10.24
N TYR A 85 -11.34 2.09 -11.44
CA TYR A 85 -11.02 0.81 -12.09
C TYR A 85 -9.53 0.81 -12.39
N ALA A 86 -8.76 0.01 -11.66
CA ALA A 86 -7.32 -0.05 -11.81
C ALA A 86 -6.84 -1.35 -12.46
N HIS A 87 -5.57 -1.35 -12.83
CA HIS A 87 -4.86 -2.44 -13.49
C HIS A 87 -5.38 -2.76 -14.89
N CYS A 88 -6.06 -1.81 -15.57
CA CYS A 88 -6.58 -2.01 -16.91
C CYS A 88 -5.46 -2.41 -17.90
N SER A 89 -5.78 -3.28 -18.86
CA SER A 89 -4.85 -3.64 -19.95
C SER A 89 -4.99 -2.72 -21.15
N LYS A 90 -6.19 -2.18 -21.40
CA LYS A 90 -6.49 -1.32 -22.54
C LYS A 90 -7.73 -0.48 -22.27
N PHE A 91 -7.76 0.73 -22.81
CA PHE A 91 -8.97 1.54 -22.89
C PHE A 91 -9.76 1.22 -24.16
N SER A 92 -11.02 1.66 -24.25
CA SER A 92 -11.91 1.37 -25.37
C SER A 92 -12.65 2.62 -25.83
N GLY A 93 -13.04 2.63 -27.09
CA GLY A 93 -13.87 3.68 -27.68
C GLY A 93 -13.26 5.07 -27.57
N LYS A 94 -14.09 6.05 -27.19
CA LYS A 94 -13.70 7.46 -27.08
C LYS A 94 -12.58 7.68 -26.05
N LEU A 95 -12.55 6.90 -24.96
CA LEU A 95 -11.50 7.01 -23.94
C LEU A 95 -10.13 6.65 -24.49
N ASP A 96 -10.03 5.56 -25.27
CA ASP A 96 -8.78 5.14 -25.91
C ASP A 96 -8.24 6.24 -26.85
N SER A 97 -9.13 6.83 -27.67
CA SER A 97 -8.76 7.92 -28.57
C SER A 97 -8.23 9.15 -27.82
N VAL A 98 -8.91 9.57 -26.74
CA VAL A 98 -8.50 10.72 -25.92
C VAL A 98 -7.12 10.48 -25.30
N VAL A 99 -6.87 9.30 -24.74
CA VAL A 99 -5.59 8.93 -24.13
C VAL A 99 -4.47 8.89 -25.15
N ASN A 100 -4.69 8.27 -26.33
CA ASN A 100 -3.68 8.18 -27.39
C ASN A 100 -3.33 9.54 -27.97
N VAL A 101 -4.30 10.41 -28.22
CA VAL A 101 -4.05 11.80 -28.66
C VAL A 101 -3.23 12.56 -27.63
N ALA A 102 -3.52 12.40 -26.33
CA ALA A 102 -2.75 13.07 -25.28
C ALA A 102 -1.30 12.54 -25.20
N LYS A 103 -1.10 11.21 -25.30
CA LYS A 103 0.25 10.60 -25.36
C LYS A 103 1.06 11.15 -26.54
N LEU A 104 0.47 11.21 -27.73
CA LEU A 104 1.09 11.75 -28.94
C LEU A 104 1.45 13.23 -28.81
N ASN A 105 0.51 14.07 -28.34
CA ASN A 105 0.72 15.51 -28.20
C ASN A 105 1.81 15.85 -27.16
N GLN A 106 1.88 15.06 -26.07
CA GLN A 106 2.86 15.26 -25.00
C GLN A 106 4.16 14.51 -25.23
N GLN A 107 4.21 13.59 -26.22
CA GLN A 107 5.31 12.63 -26.42
C GLN A 107 5.70 11.97 -25.09
N ASN A 108 4.68 11.51 -24.35
CA ASN A 108 4.87 10.91 -23.04
C ASN A 108 3.97 9.67 -22.88
N ASN A 109 4.57 8.56 -22.49
CA ASN A 109 3.87 7.31 -22.23
C ASN A 109 3.12 7.32 -20.89
N GLU A 110 3.62 8.10 -19.92
CA GLU A 110 3.00 8.28 -18.62
C GLU A 110 2.22 9.59 -18.58
N ILE A 111 0.90 9.50 -18.60
CA ILE A 111 0.02 10.68 -18.60
C ILE A 111 -0.98 10.63 -17.45
N GLU A 112 -1.46 11.79 -17.08
CA GLU A 112 -2.59 11.97 -16.18
C GLU A 112 -3.48 13.08 -16.73
N LEU A 113 -4.74 12.74 -17.02
CA LEU A 113 -5.72 13.65 -17.60
C LEU A 113 -6.89 13.81 -16.66
N TYR A 114 -7.30 15.06 -16.47
CA TYR A 114 -8.57 15.44 -15.84
C TYR A 114 -9.51 15.90 -16.95
N LEU A 115 -10.68 15.31 -17.03
CA LEU A 115 -11.61 15.47 -18.15
C LEU A 115 -12.91 16.13 -17.70
N ASP A 116 -13.46 16.98 -18.58
CA ASP A 116 -14.78 17.57 -18.39
C ASP A 116 -15.89 16.55 -18.64
N SER A 117 -17.08 16.81 -18.08
CA SER A 117 -18.22 15.89 -18.15
C SER A 117 -18.66 15.51 -19.56
N ASN A 118 -18.40 16.35 -20.56
CA ASN A 118 -18.75 16.10 -21.97
C ASN A 118 -17.64 15.38 -22.76
N ALA A 119 -16.44 15.23 -22.19
CA ALA A 119 -15.30 14.65 -22.89
C ALA A 119 -15.51 13.16 -23.15
N VAL A 120 -15.85 12.39 -22.10
CA VAL A 120 -16.10 10.93 -22.18
C VAL A 120 -17.31 10.59 -21.29
N PRO A 121 -18.55 10.92 -21.70
CA PRO A 121 -19.75 10.48 -20.98
C PRO A 121 -19.93 8.97 -21.13
N LEU A 122 -20.46 8.32 -20.10
CA LEU A 122 -20.70 6.88 -20.04
C LEU A 122 -22.11 6.59 -19.51
N LYS A 123 -22.75 5.58 -20.10
CA LYS A 123 -23.99 5.03 -19.59
C LYS A 123 -23.74 3.84 -18.66
N ARG A 124 -24.68 3.58 -17.76
CA ARG A 124 -24.69 2.38 -16.91
C ARG A 124 -24.55 1.13 -17.78
N GLY A 125 -23.56 0.27 -17.47
CA GLY A 125 -23.25 -0.94 -18.23
C GLY A 125 -22.42 -0.74 -19.50
N GLU A 126 -22.07 0.50 -19.86
CA GLU A 126 -21.24 0.76 -21.04
C GLU A 126 -19.80 0.29 -20.81
N VAL A 127 -19.20 -0.34 -21.82
CA VAL A 127 -17.82 -0.82 -21.82
C VAL A 127 -16.88 0.32 -22.18
N PHE A 128 -15.88 0.59 -21.34
CA PHE A 128 -14.91 1.68 -21.53
C PHE A 128 -13.45 1.22 -21.45
N ALA A 129 -13.18 0.02 -20.90
CA ALA A 129 -11.84 -0.52 -20.77
C ALA A 129 -11.87 -2.05 -20.66
N LEU A 130 -10.69 -2.66 -20.64
CA LEU A 130 -10.48 -4.09 -20.43
C LEU A 130 -9.67 -4.34 -19.16
N SER A 131 -10.02 -5.41 -18.44
CA SER A 131 -9.26 -5.85 -17.25
C SER A 131 -7.84 -6.28 -17.62
N GLY A 132 -6.92 -6.17 -16.69
CA GLY A 132 -5.52 -6.48 -16.95
C GLY A 132 -4.71 -6.79 -15.72
N ASN A 133 -3.41 -6.48 -15.80
CA ASN A 133 -2.43 -6.72 -14.75
C ASN A 133 -1.37 -5.60 -14.73
N THR A 134 -1.70 -4.39 -15.21
CA THR A 134 -0.74 -3.26 -15.25
C THR A 134 -0.45 -2.71 -13.85
N GLY A 135 0.65 -1.97 -13.70
CA GLY A 135 1.04 -1.40 -12.41
C GLY A 135 1.53 -2.45 -11.40
N SER A 136 1.43 -2.15 -10.12
CA SER A 136 1.96 -2.99 -9.02
C SER A 136 1.07 -4.20 -8.67
N SER A 137 0.32 -4.73 -9.62
CA SER A 137 -0.49 -5.94 -9.48
C SER A 137 0.39 -7.20 -9.54
N THR A 138 0.06 -8.23 -8.75
CA THR A 138 0.77 -9.52 -8.73
C THR A 138 0.19 -10.58 -9.67
N GLY A 139 -0.97 -10.30 -10.26
CA GLY A 139 -1.66 -11.20 -11.20
C GLY A 139 -2.93 -10.54 -11.74
N PRO A 140 -3.52 -11.05 -12.85
CA PRO A 140 -4.72 -10.48 -13.47
C PRO A 140 -5.89 -10.38 -12.50
N HIS A 141 -6.41 -9.17 -12.27
CA HIS A 141 -7.60 -8.86 -11.49
C HIS A 141 -8.08 -7.44 -11.79
N LEU A 142 -9.29 -7.11 -11.36
CA LEU A 142 -9.77 -5.73 -11.32
C LEU A 142 -9.70 -5.25 -9.87
N HIS A 143 -8.83 -4.28 -9.57
CA HIS A 143 -8.93 -3.49 -8.35
C HIS A 143 -10.00 -2.42 -8.55
N PHE A 144 -11.02 -2.43 -7.71
CA PHE A 144 -12.19 -1.58 -7.84
C PHE A 144 -12.46 -0.81 -6.56
N GLU A 145 -12.70 0.50 -6.67
CA GLU A 145 -13.04 1.36 -5.52
C GLU A 145 -14.34 2.12 -5.76
N ILE A 146 -15.01 2.45 -4.66
CA ILE A 146 -16.02 3.51 -4.59
C ILE A 146 -15.44 4.61 -3.71
N ARG A 147 -15.53 5.85 -4.17
CA ARG A 147 -15.11 7.03 -3.41
C ARG A 147 -16.25 8.05 -3.29
N GLU A 148 -16.25 8.83 -2.25
CA GLU A 148 -17.03 10.05 -2.16
C GLU A 148 -16.40 11.10 -3.08
N THR A 149 -17.12 11.56 -4.11
CA THR A 149 -16.56 12.46 -5.13
C THR A 149 -16.01 13.76 -4.53
N ALA A 150 -16.70 14.31 -3.52
CA ALA A 150 -16.32 15.60 -2.93
C ALA A 150 -15.01 15.57 -2.13
N THR A 151 -14.65 14.44 -1.53
CA THR A 151 -13.51 14.30 -0.62
C THR A 151 -12.44 13.33 -1.12
N ASP A 152 -12.71 12.64 -2.23
CA ASP A 152 -11.91 11.51 -2.75
C ASP A 152 -11.68 10.40 -1.71
N THR A 153 -12.55 10.30 -0.69
CA THR A 153 -12.43 9.32 0.40
C THR A 153 -12.94 7.96 -0.05
N PRO A 154 -12.11 6.90 -0.03
CA PRO A 154 -12.53 5.53 -0.32
C PRO A 154 -13.57 5.02 0.68
N LEU A 155 -14.59 4.38 0.15
CA LEU A 155 -15.72 3.77 0.86
C LEU A 155 -15.71 2.25 0.61
N ASN A 156 -16.20 1.48 1.58
CA ASN A 156 -16.27 0.02 1.43
C ASN A 156 -17.31 -0.38 0.39
N PRO A 157 -16.92 -0.92 -0.79
CA PRO A 157 -17.84 -1.24 -1.88
C PRO A 157 -18.88 -2.31 -1.53
N LEU A 158 -18.61 -3.17 -0.53
CA LEU A 158 -19.56 -4.20 -0.09
C LEU A 158 -20.84 -3.58 0.48
N LEU A 159 -20.75 -2.39 1.11
CA LEU A 159 -21.89 -1.66 1.66
C LEU A 159 -22.79 -1.04 0.58
N TYR A 160 -22.36 -1.09 -0.68
CA TYR A 160 -23.05 -0.55 -1.86
C TYR A 160 -23.59 -1.67 -2.78
N GLY A 161 -23.67 -2.91 -2.29
CA GLY A 161 -24.17 -4.04 -3.07
C GLY A 161 -23.20 -4.55 -4.15
N LEU A 162 -21.93 -4.17 -4.11
CA LEU A 162 -20.89 -4.52 -5.09
C LEU A 162 -20.10 -5.78 -4.68
N GLY A 163 -20.70 -6.62 -3.87
CA GLY A 163 -20.19 -7.94 -3.48
C GLY A 163 -21.21 -9.04 -3.69
N ASN A 164 -20.81 -10.29 -3.46
CA ASN A 164 -21.75 -11.39 -3.33
C ASN A 164 -22.37 -11.38 -1.93
N LYS A 165 -23.62 -11.77 -1.81
CA LYS A 165 -24.24 -12.03 -0.52
C LYS A 165 -23.41 -13.10 0.22
N ASP A 166 -23.04 -12.81 1.44
CA ASP A 166 -22.27 -13.69 2.29
C ASP A 166 -23.09 -14.15 3.51
N ILE A 167 -22.96 -15.43 3.82
CA ILE A 167 -23.63 -16.08 4.97
C ILE A 167 -22.61 -16.72 5.93
N TYR A 168 -21.32 -16.66 5.61
CA TYR A 168 -20.27 -17.21 6.45
C TYR A 168 -19.92 -16.23 7.57
N LYS A 169 -19.65 -16.75 8.74
CA LYS A 169 -19.23 -15.95 9.89
C LYS A 169 -17.72 -15.72 9.83
N PRO A 170 -17.25 -14.53 10.19
CA PRO A 170 -15.82 -14.32 10.41
C PRO A 170 -15.32 -15.21 11.55
N THR A 171 -14.01 -15.42 11.61
CA THR A 171 -13.35 -16.27 12.59
C THR A 171 -12.28 -15.53 13.36
N ILE A 172 -11.98 -15.94 14.59
CA ILE A 172 -10.82 -15.52 15.36
C ILE A 172 -9.91 -16.73 15.52
N ASN A 173 -8.67 -16.63 15.03
CA ASN A 173 -7.69 -17.71 15.02
C ASN A 173 -6.72 -17.64 16.20
N SER A 174 -6.45 -16.43 16.70
CA SER A 174 -5.65 -16.21 17.89
C SER A 174 -5.96 -14.89 18.58
N ILE A 175 -5.69 -14.85 19.89
CA ILE A 175 -5.68 -13.65 20.71
C ILE A 175 -4.25 -13.37 21.13
N LYS A 176 -3.80 -12.13 20.98
CA LYS A 176 -2.49 -11.70 21.46
C LYS A 176 -2.65 -10.65 22.54
N VAL A 177 -2.04 -10.88 23.68
CA VAL A 177 -2.04 -9.96 24.81
C VAL A 177 -0.69 -9.24 24.85
N TYR A 178 -0.70 -7.94 25.08
CA TYR A 178 0.47 -7.07 25.13
C TYR A 178 0.56 -6.35 26.46
N GLY A 179 1.76 -6.33 27.05
CA GLY A 179 2.11 -5.38 28.11
C GLY A 179 2.43 -4.03 27.47
N LEU A 180 1.81 -2.96 27.99
CA LEU A 180 1.90 -1.62 27.42
C LEU A 180 2.48 -0.61 28.40
N SER A 181 3.14 0.44 27.87
CA SER A 181 3.41 1.66 28.61
C SER A 181 2.13 2.45 28.87
N ASN A 182 2.18 3.52 29.67
CA ASN A 182 1.04 4.41 29.90
C ASN A 182 0.50 5.06 28.61
N GLU A 183 1.39 5.34 27.67
CA GLU A 183 1.08 5.92 26.37
C GLU A 183 0.49 4.88 25.39
N GLY A 184 0.47 3.59 25.79
CA GLY A 184 -0.02 2.49 24.98
C GLY A 184 1.01 1.90 24.01
N PHE A 185 2.29 2.19 24.17
CA PHE A 185 3.36 1.57 23.39
C PHE A 185 3.65 0.14 23.87
N ILE A 186 3.84 -0.78 22.93
CA ILE A 186 4.12 -2.18 23.25
C ILE A 186 5.51 -2.30 23.90
N ILE A 187 5.55 -2.88 25.10
CA ILE A 187 6.80 -3.14 25.81
C ILE A 187 7.52 -4.32 25.13
N PRO A 188 8.80 -4.18 24.78
CA PRO A 188 9.55 -5.24 24.12
C PRO A 188 9.53 -6.55 24.92
N LYS A 189 9.29 -7.68 24.21
CA LYS A 189 9.19 -9.03 24.79
C LYS A 189 8.02 -9.26 25.76
N LYS A 190 7.13 -8.30 25.95
CA LYS A 190 5.93 -8.42 26.80
C LYS A 190 4.69 -8.67 25.94
N SER A 191 4.63 -9.82 25.32
CA SER A 191 3.42 -10.28 24.62
C SER A 191 3.27 -11.79 24.71
N LYS A 192 2.02 -12.26 24.72
CA LYS A 192 1.64 -13.68 24.72
C LYS A 192 0.55 -13.92 23.69
N THR A 193 0.78 -14.88 22.81
CA THR A 193 -0.23 -15.30 21.81
C THR A 193 -0.90 -16.60 22.26
N ILE A 194 -2.22 -16.64 22.19
CA ILE A 194 -3.06 -17.76 22.54
C ILE A 194 -3.88 -18.15 21.30
N ASN A 195 -3.73 -19.39 20.84
CA ASN A 195 -4.49 -19.90 19.72
C ASN A 195 -5.94 -20.13 20.09
N VAL A 196 -6.83 -19.93 19.13
CA VAL A 196 -8.26 -20.24 19.22
C VAL A 196 -8.54 -21.37 18.22
N THR A 197 -9.08 -22.48 18.72
CA THR A 197 -9.42 -23.64 17.90
C THR A 197 -10.87 -24.06 18.23
N ASN A 198 -11.72 -24.19 17.22
CA ASN A 198 -13.13 -24.53 17.38
C ASN A 198 -13.86 -23.64 18.42
N GLY A 199 -13.55 -22.35 18.42
CA GLY A 199 -14.16 -21.37 19.31
C GLY A 199 -13.67 -21.39 20.76
N LYS A 200 -12.61 -22.14 21.06
CA LYS A 200 -12.04 -22.28 22.40
C LYS A 200 -10.58 -21.81 22.41
N LEU A 201 -10.20 -21.16 23.51
CA LEU A 201 -8.79 -20.85 23.74
C LEU A 201 -8.00 -22.12 24.04
N ALA A 202 -6.77 -22.18 23.57
CA ALA A 202 -5.84 -23.27 23.91
C ALA A 202 -5.52 -23.33 25.42
N THR A 203 -5.75 -22.24 26.17
CA THR A 203 -5.55 -22.14 27.63
C THR A 203 -6.82 -22.44 28.44
N GLY A 204 -7.90 -22.90 27.81
CA GLY A 204 -9.21 -23.03 28.47
C GLY A 204 -9.99 -21.73 28.49
N ASN A 205 -10.77 -21.45 29.54
CA ASN A 205 -11.66 -20.28 29.58
C ASN A 205 -10.99 -18.99 30.09
N THR A 206 -9.71 -19.06 30.51
CA THR A 206 -9.01 -17.93 31.12
C THR A 206 -7.58 -17.83 30.58
N ILE A 207 -7.17 -16.61 30.22
CA ILE A 207 -5.79 -16.27 29.93
C ILE A 207 -5.17 -15.78 31.24
N VAL A 208 -4.22 -16.53 31.76
CA VAL A 208 -3.48 -16.17 32.97
C VAL A 208 -2.12 -15.59 32.56
N LEU A 209 -1.81 -14.42 33.10
CA LEU A 209 -0.56 -13.69 32.85
C LEU A 209 0.26 -13.60 34.15
N PRO A 210 1.60 -13.71 34.07
CA PRO A 210 2.46 -13.55 35.26
C PRO A 210 2.35 -12.15 35.85
N ALA A 211 2.56 -12.02 37.16
CA ALA A 211 2.45 -10.75 37.89
C ALA A 211 3.29 -9.60 37.29
N ASN A 212 4.44 -9.94 36.68
CA ASN A 212 5.34 -8.97 36.04
C ASN A 212 5.07 -8.76 34.55
N PHE A 213 3.95 -9.23 34.00
CA PHE A 213 3.64 -9.14 32.57
C PHE A 213 3.47 -7.69 32.12
N SER A 214 2.64 -6.94 32.84
CA SER A 214 2.31 -5.54 32.55
C SER A 214 3.24 -4.53 33.23
N MET A 215 4.12 -5.02 34.12
CA MET A 215 5.10 -4.24 34.88
C MET A 215 4.54 -2.94 35.53
N VAL A 216 5.27 -1.83 35.45
CA VAL A 216 5.08 -0.59 36.22
C VAL A 216 3.63 -0.04 36.25
N TYR A 217 2.83 -0.27 35.21
CA TYR A 217 1.58 0.47 35.04
C TYR A 217 0.32 -0.40 34.95
N GLY A 218 0.45 -1.71 35.01
CA GLY A 218 -0.70 -2.61 34.88
C GLY A 218 -1.43 -2.49 33.55
N THR A 219 -0.86 -1.82 32.53
CA THR A 219 -1.56 -1.54 31.29
C THR A 219 -1.39 -2.67 30.28
N ILE A 220 -2.51 -3.17 29.77
CA ILE A 220 -2.57 -4.31 28.86
C ILE A 220 -3.38 -3.91 27.61
N GLY A 221 -2.94 -4.42 26.45
CA GLY A 221 -3.68 -4.35 25.19
C GLY A 221 -4.02 -5.72 24.65
N ILE A 222 -5.10 -5.81 23.91
CA ILE A 222 -5.54 -7.04 23.23
C ILE A 222 -5.47 -6.85 21.72
N GLY A 223 -5.00 -7.85 20.99
CA GLY A 223 -5.08 -7.95 19.54
C GLY A 223 -5.67 -9.29 19.13
N ILE A 224 -6.26 -9.34 17.95
CA ILE A 224 -6.81 -10.55 17.36
C ILE A 224 -6.24 -10.81 15.97
N SER A 225 -5.99 -12.08 15.66
CA SER A 225 -5.82 -12.56 14.30
C SER A 225 -7.04 -13.36 13.92
N GLY A 226 -7.57 -13.11 12.74
CA GLY A 226 -8.74 -13.78 12.22
C GLY A 226 -8.91 -13.51 10.74
N ASN A 227 -9.93 -14.06 10.16
CA ASN A 227 -10.28 -13.90 8.77
C ASN A 227 -11.80 -14.01 8.59
N ASP A 228 -12.25 -13.47 7.48
CA ASP A 228 -13.63 -13.51 7.02
C ASP A 228 -13.72 -14.47 5.82
N PRO A 229 -14.20 -15.73 6.03
CA PRO A 229 -14.37 -16.68 4.94
C PRO A 229 -15.57 -16.29 4.09
N HIS A 230 -15.51 -16.57 2.81
CA HIS A 230 -16.61 -16.41 1.86
C HIS A 230 -16.56 -17.52 0.79
N SER A 231 -17.58 -17.59 -0.06
CA SER A 231 -17.75 -18.68 -1.04
C SER A 231 -16.56 -18.94 -1.97
N THR A 232 -15.71 -17.95 -2.20
CA THR A 232 -14.57 -18.04 -3.14
C THR A 232 -13.20 -17.84 -2.46
N GLY A 233 -13.16 -17.74 -1.12
CA GLY A 233 -11.89 -17.55 -0.40
C GLY A 233 -12.05 -17.03 1.02
N SER A 234 -11.14 -16.15 1.42
CA SER A 234 -11.13 -15.52 2.74
C SER A 234 -10.41 -14.18 2.70
N CYS A 235 -10.94 -13.19 3.39
CA CYS A 235 -10.42 -11.83 3.46
C CYS A 235 -10.16 -11.39 4.91
N GLY A 236 -9.80 -10.11 5.13
CA GLY A 236 -9.56 -9.53 6.43
C GLY A 236 -10.86 -9.21 7.20
N LEU A 237 -10.69 -8.84 8.46
CA LEU A 237 -11.81 -8.50 9.35
C LEU A 237 -12.29 -7.05 9.12
N TYR A 238 -13.60 -6.86 9.09
CA TYR A 238 -14.25 -5.58 8.82
C TYR A 238 -14.57 -4.78 10.09
N GLU A 239 -15.24 -5.40 11.07
CA GLU A 239 -15.68 -4.75 12.31
C GLU A 239 -15.27 -5.58 13.51
N ASN A 240 -14.67 -4.94 14.54
CA ASN A 240 -14.19 -5.63 15.74
C ASN A 240 -14.57 -4.83 16.98
N LYS A 241 -15.09 -5.50 18.00
CA LYS A 241 -15.45 -4.96 19.31
C LYS A 241 -14.82 -5.76 20.43
N ILE A 242 -14.44 -5.09 21.50
CA ILE A 242 -14.08 -5.74 22.77
C ILE A 242 -14.88 -5.07 23.90
N THR A 243 -15.50 -5.88 24.75
CA THR A 243 -16.29 -5.44 25.89
C THR A 243 -15.86 -6.15 27.17
N SER A 244 -16.10 -5.51 28.32
CA SER A 244 -15.97 -6.10 29.66
C SER A 244 -17.18 -5.69 30.50
N TYR A 245 -17.80 -6.61 31.21
CA TYR A 245 -19.03 -6.37 31.98
C TYR A 245 -20.11 -5.60 31.18
N ASN A 246 -20.22 -5.84 29.88
CA ASN A 246 -21.06 -5.14 28.89
C ASN A 246 -20.62 -3.71 28.54
N ASP A 247 -19.57 -3.18 29.14
CA ASP A 247 -18.99 -1.89 28.74
C ASP A 247 -18.15 -2.03 27.50
N LEU A 248 -18.38 -1.17 26.51
CA LEU A 248 -17.61 -1.13 25.26
C LEU A 248 -16.23 -0.50 25.50
N LEU A 249 -15.19 -1.33 25.44
CA LEU A 249 -13.80 -0.89 25.64
C LEU A 249 -13.18 -0.36 24.36
N TYR A 250 -13.46 -1.00 23.21
CA TYR A 250 -12.94 -0.57 21.92
C TYR A 250 -13.79 -1.09 20.77
N HIS A 251 -13.92 -0.28 19.73
CA HIS A 251 -14.70 -0.63 18.54
C HIS A 251 -14.07 -0.02 17.29
N THR A 252 -13.78 -0.84 16.30
CA THR A 252 -13.36 -0.42 14.97
C THR A 252 -14.32 -0.91 13.91
N LYS A 253 -14.56 -0.08 12.87
CA LYS A 253 -15.42 -0.42 11.74
C LYS A 253 -14.88 0.24 10.48
N LEU A 254 -14.56 -0.57 9.47
CA LEU A 254 -13.89 -0.13 8.24
C LEU A 254 -14.92 0.18 7.13
N ASN A 255 -15.77 1.19 7.36
CA ASN A 255 -16.72 1.69 6.35
C ASN A 255 -16.05 2.58 5.31
N ARG A 256 -15.09 3.36 5.77
CA ARG A 256 -14.34 4.35 4.97
C ARG A 256 -12.96 4.56 5.58
N VAL A 257 -11.98 4.88 4.75
CA VAL A 257 -10.63 5.23 5.18
C VAL A 257 -10.10 6.32 4.26
N SER A 258 -9.69 7.46 4.80
CA SER A 258 -9.09 8.52 3.98
C SER A 258 -7.64 8.20 3.62
N PHE A 259 -7.12 8.80 2.54
CA PHE A 259 -5.70 8.66 2.17
C PHE A 259 -4.76 9.28 3.20
N GLU A 260 -5.19 10.27 3.94
CA GLU A 260 -4.42 10.88 5.02
C GLU A 260 -4.27 9.93 6.21
N GLU A 261 -5.31 9.11 6.48
CA GLU A 261 -5.33 8.19 7.61
C GLU A 261 -4.73 6.83 7.32
N THR A 262 -4.67 6.41 6.06
CA THR A 262 -4.33 5.02 5.70
C THR A 262 -3.01 4.55 6.29
N ARG A 263 -2.02 5.44 6.47
CA ARG A 263 -0.73 5.08 7.07
C ARG A 263 -0.82 4.75 8.56
N TYR A 264 -1.90 5.14 9.28
CA TYR A 264 -2.14 4.70 10.66
C TYR A 264 -2.46 3.20 10.78
N ILE A 265 -2.58 2.48 9.66
CA ILE A 265 -2.55 1.01 9.66
C ILE A 265 -1.34 0.45 10.43
N ASN A 266 -0.21 1.17 10.42
CA ASN A 266 1.01 0.74 11.11
C ASN A 266 0.91 0.85 12.64
N THR A 267 -0.03 1.64 13.16
CA THR A 267 -0.41 1.64 14.57
C THR A 267 -1.60 0.73 14.85
N TYR A 268 -2.48 0.52 13.87
CA TYR A 268 -3.66 -0.33 13.98
C TYR A 268 -3.33 -1.82 14.00
N LYS A 269 -2.39 -2.26 13.17
CA LYS A 269 -1.91 -3.65 13.16
C LYS A 269 -0.68 -3.83 14.05
N ASP A 270 -0.41 -5.06 14.45
CA ASP A 270 0.92 -5.45 14.96
C ASP A 270 1.91 -5.48 13.78
N TYR A 271 2.68 -4.40 13.60
CA TYR A 271 3.58 -4.25 12.48
C TYR A 271 4.69 -5.32 12.46
N SER A 272 5.27 -5.62 13.62
CA SER A 272 6.29 -6.67 13.75
C SER A 272 5.72 -8.05 13.44
N GLY A 273 4.53 -8.36 13.97
CA GLY A 273 3.80 -9.58 13.65
C GLY A 273 3.46 -9.68 12.17
N TYR A 274 3.04 -8.57 11.55
CA TYR A 274 2.74 -8.53 10.11
C TYR A 274 3.96 -8.88 9.25
N LYS A 275 5.15 -8.39 9.58
CA LYS A 275 6.40 -8.74 8.90
C LYS A 275 6.77 -10.23 9.03
N SER A 276 6.29 -10.89 10.08
CA SER A 276 6.43 -12.34 10.31
C SER A 276 5.26 -13.16 9.74
N GLY A 277 4.37 -12.55 8.95
CA GLY A 277 3.22 -13.20 8.33
C GLY A 277 1.94 -13.25 9.19
N LEU A 278 1.95 -12.63 10.39
CA LEU A 278 0.80 -12.62 11.30
C LEU A 278 -0.02 -11.34 11.14
N LYS A 279 -1.23 -11.46 10.62
CA LYS A 279 -2.16 -10.33 10.49
C LYS A 279 -2.94 -10.16 11.80
N ILE A 280 -2.47 -9.27 12.67
CA ILE A 280 -3.09 -8.99 13.97
C ILE A 280 -3.67 -7.59 13.98
N HIS A 281 -4.96 -7.47 14.27
CA HIS A 281 -5.69 -6.23 14.51
C HIS A 281 -5.57 -5.87 16.00
N LYS A 282 -4.96 -4.74 16.34
CA LYS A 282 -4.88 -4.24 17.71
C LYS A 282 -6.25 -3.63 18.09
N LEU A 283 -6.80 -4.07 19.21
CA LEU A 283 -8.05 -3.54 19.78
C LEU A 283 -7.74 -2.48 20.85
N PHE A 284 -6.71 -1.69 20.63
CA PHE A 284 -6.31 -0.56 21.46
C PHE A 284 -5.53 0.49 20.66
N LYS A 285 -5.48 1.71 21.18
CA LYS A 285 -4.69 2.82 20.61
C LYS A 285 -3.54 3.21 21.53
N ASN A 286 -2.41 3.53 20.94
CA ASN A 286 -1.36 4.33 21.58
C ASN A 286 -1.61 5.83 21.32
N THR A 287 -0.82 6.71 21.93
CA THR A 287 -1.00 8.17 21.84
C THR A 287 -0.70 8.76 20.46
N THR A 288 0.01 8.03 19.59
CA THR A 288 0.33 8.48 18.22
C THR A 288 -0.72 8.05 17.20
N ASN A 289 -1.66 7.18 17.57
CA ASN A 289 -2.67 6.66 16.65
C ASN A 289 -3.84 7.63 16.49
N GLN A 290 -3.92 8.30 15.34
CA GLN A 290 -5.00 9.23 14.97
C GLN A 290 -6.02 8.60 13.99
N PHE A 291 -6.06 7.27 13.87
CA PHE A 291 -7.02 6.58 13.01
C PHE A 291 -8.46 6.77 13.49
N ASN A 292 -9.32 7.34 12.63
CA ASN A 292 -10.68 7.76 13.00
C ASN A 292 -11.78 6.72 12.76
N SER A 293 -11.47 5.55 12.18
CA SER A 293 -12.46 4.46 12.00
C SER A 293 -12.82 3.74 13.31
N THR A 294 -12.43 4.30 14.45
CA THR A 294 -12.87 3.86 15.77
C THR A 294 -14.19 4.52 16.14
N LYS A 295 -15.10 3.74 16.71
CA LYS A 295 -16.46 4.16 17.11
C LYS A 295 -16.61 4.33 18.62
N THR A 296 -15.50 4.48 19.33
CA THR A 296 -15.48 4.68 20.80
C THR A 296 -14.44 5.73 21.18
N ASN A 297 -14.71 6.49 22.23
CA ASN A 297 -13.75 7.40 22.83
C ASN A 297 -12.74 6.68 23.74
N SER A 298 -12.98 5.41 24.09
CA SER A 298 -12.05 4.59 24.84
C SER A 298 -10.83 4.21 24.01
N THR A 299 -9.70 4.07 24.66
CA THR A 299 -8.43 3.66 24.03
C THR A 299 -8.27 2.15 23.91
N GLY A 300 -9.17 1.34 24.47
CA GLY A 300 -9.05 -0.13 24.51
C GLY A 300 -7.92 -0.64 25.42
N ARG A 301 -7.31 0.23 26.20
CA ARG A 301 -6.27 -0.14 27.16
C ARG A 301 -6.90 -0.54 28.50
N LEU A 302 -6.52 -1.74 28.99
CA LEU A 302 -6.98 -2.30 30.25
C LEU A 302 -5.96 -2.00 31.33
N LYS A 303 -6.43 -1.68 32.55
CA LYS A 303 -5.57 -1.62 33.74
C LYS A 303 -5.86 -2.81 34.63
N LEU A 304 -4.87 -3.68 34.82
CA LEU A 304 -4.95 -4.88 35.64
C LEU A 304 -3.70 -4.99 36.52
N TYR A 305 -3.92 -5.29 37.78
CA TYR A 305 -2.87 -5.47 38.79
C TYR A 305 -2.80 -6.94 39.21
N PRO A 306 -1.73 -7.36 39.94
CA PRO A 306 -1.68 -8.70 40.51
C PRO A 306 -2.95 -9.05 41.28
N CYS A 307 -3.46 -10.27 41.09
CA CYS A 307 -4.72 -10.81 41.58
C CYS A 307 -5.99 -10.30 40.89
N ASP A 308 -5.91 -9.36 39.95
CA ASP A 308 -7.08 -8.94 39.19
C ASP A 308 -7.52 -10.03 38.20
N SER A 309 -8.84 -10.09 37.98
CA SER A 309 -9.47 -10.94 36.96
C SER A 309 -10.69 -10.22 36.38
N ILE A 310 -10.79 -10.14 35.06
CA ILE A 310 -11.92 -9.53 34.37
C ILE A 310 -12.46 -10.44 33.27
N PRO A 311 -13.78 -10.47 33.03
CA PRO A 311 -14.35 -11.11 31.86
C PRO A 311 -14.18 -10.20 30.63
N LEU A 312 -13.88 -10.80 29.49
CA LEU A 312 -13.80 -10.13 28.20
C LEU A 312 -14.66 -10.87 27.17
N GLU A 313 -15.33 -10.11 26.33
CA GLU A 313 -15.95 -10.61 25.11
C GLU A 313 -15.36 -9.87 23.91
N ILE A 314 -14.93 -10.61 22.89
CA ILE A 314 -14.56 -10.07 21.60
C ILE A 314 -15.58 -10.52 20.57
N GLU A 315 -16.10 -9.56 19.81
CA GLU A 315 -17.00 -9.79 18.68
C GLU A 315 -16.36 -9.26 17.41
N THR A 316 -16.31 -10.09 16.36
CA THR A 316 -15.99 -9.67 15.01
C THR A 316 -17.22 -9.84 14.13
N ILE A 317 -17.47 -8.85 13.26
CA ILE A 317 -18.66 -8.77 12.41
C ILE A 317 -18.19 -8.47 10.99
N ASP A 318 -18.80 -9.12 9.99
CA ASP A 318 -18.53 -8.83 8.58
C ASP A 318 -19.41 -7.70 8.02
N ALA A 319 -19.24 -7.35 6.75
CA ALA A 319 -20.01 -6.32 6.07
C ALA A 319 -21.49 -6.72 5.83
N PHE A 320 -21.83 -8.02 5.99
CA PHE A 320 -23.18 -8.58 5.82
C PHE A 320 -23.88 -8.86 7.16
N SER A 321 -23.28 -8.43 8.28
CA SER A 321 -23.78 -8.60 9.66
C SER A 321 -23.71 -10.03 10.21
N ASN A 322 -22.95 -10.94 9.57
CA ASN A 322 -22.63 -12.18 10.22
C ASN A 322 -21.61 -11.93 11.33
N SER A 323 -21.78 -12.53 12.50
CA SER A 323 -20.91 -12.28 13.65
C SER A 323 -20.39 -13.54 14.32
N TYR A 324 -19.21 -13.41 14.91
CA TYR A 324 -18.57 -14.41 15.73
C TYR A 324 -18.11 -13.79 17.06
N LYS A 325 -18.38 -14.48 18.17
CA LYS A 325 -18.05 -14.03 19.52
C LYS A 325 -17.21 -15.04 20.26
N ILE A 326 -16.25 -14.55 21.05
CA ILE A 326 -15.49 -15.35 22.00
C ILE A 326 -15.48 -14.68 23.36
N LYS A 327 -15.75 -15.44 24.42
CA LYS A 327 -15.73 -14.99 25.83
C LYS A 327 -14.62 -15.68 26.57
N PHE A 328 -13.89 -14.92 27.38
CA PHE A 328 -12.82 -15.47 28.21
C PHE A 328 -12.54 -14.58 29.43
N GLY A 329 -11.91 -15.17 30.44
CA GLY A 329 -11.32 -14.41 31.55
C GLY A 329 -9.91 -13.94 31.22
N LEU A 330 -9.52 -12.77 31.72
CA LEU A 330 -8.13 -12.32 31.73
C LEU A 330 -7.74 -12.05 33.18
N SER A 331 -6.71 -12.73 33.68
CA SER A 331 -6.25 -12.60 35.06
C SER A 331 -4.74 -12.42 35.14
N ILE A 332 -4.30 -11.78 36.23
CA ILE A 332 -2.88 -11.61 36.58
C ILE A 332 -2.60 -12.44 37.82
N GLU A 333 -1.53 -13.25 37.78
CA GLU A 333 -1.05 -14.00 38.95
C GLU A 333 -0.70 -13.08 40.12
N SER A 334 -0.76 -13.60 41.34
CA SER A 334 -0.23 -12.92 42.52
C SER A 334 1.27 -12.71 42.40
N GLY A 335 1.78 -11.57 42.89
CA GLY A 335 3.23 -11.30 42.87
C GLY A 335 3.54 -9.81 42.94
N LYS A 336 4.84 -9.50 42.94
CA LYS A 336 5.32 -8.11 42.96
C LYS A 336 5.40 -7.54 41.57
N MET A 337 4.91 -6.32 41.38
CA MET A 337 5.19 -5.50 40.20
C MET A 337 6.55 -4.83 40.31
N ASP A 338 7.30 -4.81 39.21
CA ASP A 338 8.53 -4.01 39.11
C ASP A 338 8.14 -2.58 38.73
N THR A 339 8.20 -1.66 39.67
CA THR A 339 7.83 -0.24 39.48
C THR A 339 9.01 0.64 39.07
N THR A 340 10.22 0.07 38.88
CA THR A 340 11.46 0.84 38.71
C THR A 340 11.95 0.92 37.26
N GLN A 341 11.41 0.11 36.33
CA GLN A 341 11.90 0.03 34.96
C GLN A 341 11.36 1.10 34.02
N HIS A 342 12.21 1.93 33.50
CA HIS A 342 11.95 2.76 32.32
C HIS A 342 12.19 1.93 31.04
N PHE A 343 11.11 1.60 30.31
CA PHE A 343 11.19 0.72 29.13
C PHE A 343 11.82 1.37 27.92
N PHE A 344 11.69 2.67 27.78
CA PHE A 344 12.15 3.43 26.63
C PHE A 344 13.06 4.59 27.07
N PRO A 345 14.27 4.32 27.66
CA PRO A 345 15.18 5.39 28.04
C PRO A 345 15.66 6.14 26.80
N GLU A 346 15.60 7.48 26.84
CA GLU A 346 16.00 8.35 25.72
C GLU A 346 17.48 8.22 25.34
N THR A 347 18.28 7.65 26.18
CA THR A 347 19.68 7.30 25.88
C THR A 347 19.81 6.14 24.86
N ARG A 348 18.73 5.39 24.62
CA ARG A 348 18.71 4.22 23.72
C ARG A 348 17.56 4.24 22.72
N TYR A 349 16.56 5.11 22.91
CA TYR A 349 15.36 5.18 22.07
C TYR A 349 15.09 6.61 21.60
N TRP A 350 14.75 6.75 20.34
CA TRP A 350 14.03 7.91 19.84
C TRP A 350 12.56 7.79 20.23
N ILE A 351 12.04 8.81 20.89
CA ILE A 351 10.67 8.84 21.42
C ILE A 351 9.77 9.61 20.44
N PRO A 352 8.55 9.13 20.14
CA PRO A 352 7.58 9.87 19.33
C PRO A 352 7.33 11.27 19.88
N ASN A 353 6.89 12.18 19.00
CA ASN A 353 6.61 13.59 19.28
C ASN A 353 7.84 14.42 19.74
N LYS A 354 9.05 13.90 19.53
CA LYS A 354 10.30 14.62 19.71
C LYS A 354 11.06 14.76 18.40
N LYS A 355 11.73 15.90 18.23
CA LYS A 355 12.61 16.16 17.09
C LYS A 355 14.05 15.75 17.46
N TYR A 356 14.73 15.09 16.52
CA TYR A 356 16.14 14.73 16.66
C TYR A 356 16.90 15.16 15.41
N GLU A 357 18.02 15.85 15.63
CA GLU A 357 19.00 16.17 14.60
C GLU A 357 20.31 15.46 14.94
N ILE A 358 20.71 14.54 14.08
CA ILE A 358 21.86 13.66 14.34
C ILE A 358 22.90 13.94 13.26
N HIS A 359 24.06 14.43 13.67
CA HIS A 359 25.18 14.70 12.78
C HIS A 359 26.14 13.53 12.79
N LEU A 360 26.46 13.02 11.60
CA LEU A 360 27.39 11.92 11.36
C LEU A 360 28.59 12.42 10.56
N SER A 361 29.54 11.55 10.23
CA SER A 361 30.78 11.93 9.56
C SER A 361 30.57 12.59 8.19
N ASN A 362 29.63 12.11 7.38
CA ASN A 362 29.37 12.57 6.01
C ASN A 362 27.91 12.94 5.75
N CYS A 363 27.03 12.69 6.69
CA CYS A 363 25.61 12.96 6.54
C CYS A 363 24.95 13.36 7.86
N SER A 364 23.69 13.74 7.79
CA SER A 364 22.83 14.00 8.95
C SER A 364 21.48 13.33 8.79
N LEU A 365 20.84 13.03 9.92
CA LEU A 365 19.47 12.54 10.00
C LEU A 365 18.60 13.58 10.70
N LEU A 366 17.47 13.91 10.11
CA LEU A 366 16.42 14.70 10.75
C LEU A 366 15.20 13.82 10.97
N ILE A 367 14.89 13.54 12.23
CA ILE A 367 13.68 12.84 12.67
C ILE A 367 12.73 13.91 13.22
N ASP A 368 11.64 14.16 12.54
CA ASP A 368 10.64 15.16 12.96
C ASP A 368 9.70 14.57 14.03
N THR A 369 8.97 15.43 14.71
CA THR A 369 8.00 15.09 15.78
C THR A 369 6.97 14.04 15.35
N LEU A 370 6.56 14.03 14.09
CA LEU A 370 5.57 13.08 13.56
C LEU A 370 6.21 11.91 12.79
N SER A 371 7.53 11.70 12.86
CA SER A 371 8.17 10.63 12.09
C SER A 371 7.94 9.24 12.69
N LEU A 372 7.77 9.14 14.01
CA LEU A 372 7.72 7.86 14.71
C LEU A 372 6.31 7.52 15.20
N TYR A 373 5.90 6.26 15.01
CA TYR A 373 4.68 5.72 15.61
C TYR A 373 4.89 5.20 17.03
N GLU A 374 6.08 4.70 17.32
CA GLU A 374 6.44 4.03 18.58
C GLU A 374 7.88 4.38 18.97
N PRO A 375 8.26 4.28 20.25
CA PRO A 375 9.65 4.40 20.67
C PRO A 375 10.54 3.45 19.88
N THR A 376 11.57 3.97 19.23
CA THR A 376 12.42 3.22 18.30
C THR A 376 13.85 3.16 18.80
N LYS A 377 14.43 1.96 18.87
CA LYS A 377 15.87 1.81 19.18
C LYS A 377 16.71 2.58 18.17
N MET A 378 17.69 3.31 18.66
CA MET A 378 18.53 4.15 17.81
C MET A 378 19.33 3.32 16.80
N ASN A 379 19.94 2.18 17.20
CA ASN A 379 20.70 1.23 16.34
C ASN A 379 21.49 1.95 15.24
N LEU A 380 22.22 3.01 15.62
CA LEU A 380 22.90 3.89 14.68
C LEU A 380 24.29 3.35 14.35
N LEU A 381 24.56 3.16 13.06
CA LEU A 381 25.87 2.75 12.54
C LEU A 381 26.24 3.67 11.37
N ASP A 382 27.37 4.37 11.52
CA ASP A 382 27.97 5.23 10.50
C ASP A 382 29.23 4.57 9.94
N LYS A 383 29.23 4.29 8.65
CA LYS A 383 30.38 3.79 7.87
C LYS A 383 30.72 4.73 6.72
N GLY A 384 30.62 6.03 6.92
CA GLY A 384 30.90 7.06 5.94
C GLY A 384 29.80 7.19 4.88
N GLN A 385 29.92 6.49 3.75
CA GLN A 385 28.89 6.51 2.70
C GLN A 385 27.69 5.61 3.01
N ASN A 386 27.84 4.67 3.97
CA ASN A 386 26.77 3.77 4.40
C ASN A 386 26.34 4.15 5.81
N ILE A 387 25.04 4.35 6.00
CA ILE A 387 24.46 4.55 7.31
C ILE A 387 23.34 3.52 7.55
N SER A 388 23.28 3.01 8.78
CA SER A 388 22.15 2.18 9.21
C SER A 388 21.54 2.78 10.46
N PHE A 389 20.21 2.82 10.56
CA PHE A 389 19.54 3.39 11.72
C PHE A 389 18.16 2.77 11.97
N GLY A 390 17.76 2.82 13.26
CA GLY A 390 16.44 2.41 13.71
C GLY A 390 16.24 0.89 13.77
N ASP A 391 14.99 0.47 13.86
CA ASP A 391 14.58 -0.93 13.88
C ASP A 391 13.74 -1.25 12.64
N VAL A 392 14.23 -2.14 11.79
CA VAL A 392 13.56 -2.56 10.57
C VAL A 392 12.20 -3.23 10.80
N ASN A 393 11.92 -3.66 12.05
CA ASN A 393 10.61 -4.22 12.45
C ASN A 393 9.61 -3.17 12.91
N GLN A 394 9.94 -1.89 12.78
CA GLN A 394 9.05 -0.76 13.04
C GLN A 394 8.82 0.05 11.77
N ALA A 395 7.69 0.79 11.74
CA ALA A 395 7.33 1.66 10.62
C ALA A 395 7.66 3.12 10.92
N ILE A 396 7.91 3.88 9.87
CA ILE A 396 8.05 5.35 9.90
C ILE A 396 6.74 5.98 9.44
N HIS A 397 6.24 7.00 10.14
CA HIS A 397 5.01 7.73 9.76
C HIS A 397 5.32 8.81 8.73
N LYS A 398 6.00 9.89 9.13
CA LYS A 398 6.52 10.89 8.21
C LYS A 398 7.98 10.61 7.90
N PRO A 399 8.44 10.96 6.69
CA PRO A 399 9.80 10.65 6.28
C PRO A 399 10.85 11.20 7.25
N ILE A 400 11.89 10.43 7.47
CA ILE A 400 13.15 10.88 8.07
C ILE A 400 13.99 11.43 6.92
N ILE A 401 14.54 12.63 7.08
CA ILE A 401 15.39 13.24 6.05
C ILE A 401 16.83 12.79 6.28
N ILE A 402 17.42 12.18 5.27
CA ILE A 402 18.84 11.86 5.20
C ILE A 402 19.51 12.91 4.32
N SER A 403 20.57 13.55 4.78
CA SER A 403 21.27 14.61 4.05
C SER A 403 22.77 14.32 4.03
N TYR A 404 23.35 14.07 2.86
CA TYR A 404 24.79 13.89 2.67
C TYR A 404 25.45 15.24 2.35
N SER A 405 26.54 15.58 3.07
CA SER A 405 27.30 16.82 2.89
C SER A 405 28.55 16.63 2.02
N LYS A 406 29.16 15.46 2.05
CA LYS A 406 30.38 15.11 1.29
C LYS A 406 30.03 14.07 0.22
N TRP A 407 29.46 14.53 -0.89
CA TRP A 407 28.98 13.64 -1.93
C TRP A 407 29.50 13.95 -3.33
N LYS A 408 29.97 15.17 -3.59
CA LYS A 408 30.44 15.61 -4.91
C LYS A 408 31.87 15.14 -5.23
N SER A 409 32.08 14.80 -6.49
CA SER A 409 33.40 14.68 -7.10
C SER A 409 33.46 15.57 -8.32
N SER A 410 34.59 16.23 -8.57
CA SER A 410 34.81 17.06 -9.76
C SER A 410 34.75 16.28 -11.08
N LYS A 411 34.81 14.94 -11.01
CA LYS A 411 34.84 14.05 -12.18
C LYS A 411 33.44 13.75 -12.74
N TYR A 412 32.37 13.83 -11.91
CA TYR A 412 31.04 13.37 -12.27
C TYR A 412 30.00 14.47 -12.10
N SER A 413 28.93 14.41 -12.89
CA SER A 413 27.78 15.30 -12.75
C SER A 413 27.05 15.06 -11.41
N ASP A 414 26.49 16.12 -10.86
CA ASP A 414 25.64 16.04 -9.66
C ASP A 414 24.47 15.06 -9.81
N LYS A 415 23.95 14.90 -11.03
CA LYS A 415 22.86 13.99 -11.36
C LYS A 415 23.25 12.51 -11.26
N ASN A 416 24.53 12.18 -11.37
CA ASN A 416 24.99 10.79 -11.30
C ASN A 416 24.95 10.20 -9.88
N TYR A 417 24.58 10.97 -8.86
CA TYR A 417 24.52 10.50 -7.48
C TYR A 417 23.09 10.33 -7.00
N PHE A 418 22.86 9.23 -6.30
CA PHE A 418 21.59 8.99 -5.61
C PHE A 418 21.81 8.29 -4.27
N ILE A 419 20.76 8.27 -3.44
CA ILE A 419 20.74 7.54 -2.17
C ILE A 419 19.92 6.26 -2.40
N GLY A 420 20.56 5.10 -2.16
CA GLY A 420 19.91 3.79 -2.25
C GLY A 420 19.57 3.21 -0.88
N TYR A 421 18.46 2.50 -0.79
CA TYR A 421 18.04 1.70 0.38
C TYR A 421 18.40 0.24 0.17
N LEU A 422 19.13 -0.37 1.12
CA LEU A 422 19.51 -1.79 1.03
C LEU A 422 18.29 -2.71 1.17
N ASN A 423 18.00 -3.46 0.12
CA ASN A 423 16.92 -4.44 0.05
C ASN A 423 17.50 -5.81 -0.34
N GLY A 424 17.66 -6.70 0.64
CA GLY A 424 18.40 -7.95 0.42
C GLY A 424 19.86 -7.70 0.06
N SER A 425 20.26 -8.05 -1.16
CA SER A 425 21.63 -7.89 -1.65
C SER A 425 21.83 -6.69 -2.61
N HIS A 426 20.76 -5.95 -2.93
CA HIS A 426 20.81 -4.79 -3.84
C HIS A 426 20.29 -3.53 -3.17
N TYR A 427 20.52 -2.37 -3.79
CA TYR A 427 20.03 -1.10 -3.34
C TYR A 427 18.87 -0.63 -4.21
N ASP A 428 17.70 -0.42 -3.59
CA ASP A 428 16.58 0.23 -4.23
C ASP A 428 16.86 1.74 -4.32
N TYR A 429 16.60 2.35 -5.48
CA TYR A 429 16.65 3.79 -5.66
C TYR A 429 15.67 4.49 -4.71
N CYS A 430 16.16 5.48 -3.96
CA CYS A 430 15.34 6.43 -3.23
C CYS A 430 15.29 7.76 -3.97
N GLU A 431 14.10 8.34 -4.10
CA GLU A 431 13.96 9.67 -4.69
C GLU A 431 14.94 10.64 -4.01
N THR A 432 15.86 11.17 -4.80
CA THR A 432 16.99 11.96 -4.33
C THR A 432 16.94 13.34 -4.95
N TYR A 433 17.19 14.37 -4.16
CA TYR A 433 17.17 15.77 -4.59
C TYR A 433 18.29 16.57 -3.91
N ILE A 434 18.68 17.68 -4.54
CA ILE A 434 19.70 18.58 -4.00
C ILE A 434 18.99 19.78 -3.39
N ASP A 435 19.33 20.06 -2.15
CA ASP A 435 18.88 21.26 -1.43
C ASP A 435 20.02 21.80 -0.56
N ASN A 436 20.34 23.11 -0.73
CA ASN A 436 21.44 23.80 -0.03
C ASN A 436 22.80 23.06 -0.13
N ASN A 437 23.17 22.58 -1.32
CA ASN A 437 24.37 21.76 -1.55
C ASN A 437 24.42 20.42 -0.81
N LEU A 438 23.32 19.98 -0.22
CA LEU A 438 23.18 18.67 0.39
C LEU A 438 22.40 17.76 -0.55
N LEU A 439 22.86 16.50 -0.69
CA LEU A 439 22.11 15.46 -1.38
C LEU A 439 21.16 14.79 -0.38
N LYS A 440 19.87 14.89 -0.62
CA LYS A 440 18.82 14.50 0.34
C LYS A 440 17.89 13.43 -0.20
N THR A 441 17.36 12.61 0.71
CA THR A 441 16.22 11.73 0.46
C THR A 441 15.25 11.69 1.63
N LYS A 442 14.00 11.30 1.34
CA LYS A 442 12.90 11.11 2.30
C LYS A 442 12.78 9.62 2.64
N ALA A 443 13.46 9.17 3.70
CA ALA A 443 13.44 7.79 4.16
C ALA A 443 12.12 7.42 4.85
N LEU A 444 11.41 6.40 4.34
CA LEU A 444 10.18 5.84 4.90
C LEU A 444 10.35 4.44 5.50
N LYS A 445 11.59 3.95 5.56
CA LYS A 445 11.95 2.66 6.16
C LYS A 445 13.17 2.84 7.05
N PHE A 446 13.22 2.12 8.17
CA PHE A 446 14.47 1.93 8.92
C PHE A 446 15.35 0.92 8.19
N GLY A 447 16.67 1.03 8.38
CA GLY A 447 17.64 0.12 7.78
C GLY A 447 18.86 0.84 7.25
N THR A 448 19.45 0.29 6.19
CA THR A 448 20.73 0.76 5.63
C THR A 448 20.50 1.59 4.38
N TYR A 449 21.12 2.75 4.34
CA TYR A 449 21.15 3.66 3.20
C TYR A 449 22.60 3.89 2.75
N LYS A 450 22.79 4.06 1.45
CA LYS A 450 24.11 4.27 0.85
C LYS A 450 24.06 5.39 -0.17
N LEU A 451 25.08 6.22 -0.18
CA LEU A 451 25.36 7.13 -1.28
C LEU A 451 25.96 6.32 -2.44
N ILE A 452 25.35 6.39 -3.62
CA ILE A 452 25.70 5.61 -4.81
C ILE A 452 26.00 6.58 -5.95
N LEU A 453 27.06 6.26 -6.71
CA LEU A 453 27.40 6.89 -7.98
C LEU A 453 26.97 5.95 -9.09
N ASP A 454 26.09 6.39 -9.97
CA ASP A 454 25.64 5.66 -11.15
C ASP A 454 26.10 6.37 -12.43
N THR A 455 26.90 5.67 -13.21
CA THR A 455 27.39 6.10 -14.52
C THR A 455 27.14 5.04 -15.60
N ILE A 456 26.30 4.04 -15.27
CA ILE A 456 26.03 2.90 -16.14
C ILE A 456 24.76 3.19 -16.93
N LYS A 457 24.85 3.08 -18.25
CA LYS A 457 23.71 3.27 -19.14
C LYS A 457 22.69 2.14 -19.00
N PRO A 458 21.38 2.42 -19.09
CA PRO A 458 20.35 1.39 -19.17
C PRO A 458 20.61 0.41 -20.32
N LYS A 459 20.25 -0.85 -20.14
CA LYS A 459 20.36 -1.88 -21.17
C LYS A 459 19.08 -1.96 -21.98
N ILE A 460 19.20 -2.01 -23.30
CA ILE A 460 18.11 -2.22 -24.25
C ILE A 460 18.41 -3.50 -25.04
N THR A 461 17.42 -4.39 -25.17
CA THR A 461 17.58 -5.64 -25.97
C THR A 461 16.30 -5.90 -26.78
N PRO A 462 16.35 -5.85 -28.12
CA PRO A 462 15.24 -6.25 -28.97
C PRO A 462 14.90 -7.73 -28.76
N LEU A 463 13.60 -8.10 -28.81
CA LEU A 463 13.15 -9.48 -28.61
C LEU A 463 12.56 -10.14 -29.85
N ASN A 464 11.94 -9.38 -30.74
CA ASN A 464 11.21 -9.92 -31.89
C ASN A 464 11.57 -9.31 -33.25
N TYR A 465 12.71 -8.67 -33.33
CA TYR A 465 13.32 -8.24 -34.59
C TYR A 465 14.86 -8.24 -34.49
N THR A 466 15.52 -8.26 -35.62
CA THR A 466 16.98 -8.16 -35.77
C THR A 466 17.32 -7.16 -36.87
N ASN A 467 18.59 -6.85 -37.07
CA ASN A 467 19.05 -6.00 -38.19
C ASN A 467 18.71 -6.57 -39.59
N PHE A 468 18.27 -7.83 -39.65
CA PHE A 468 17.89 -8.52 -40.89
C PHE A 468 16.38 -8.60 -41.11
N GLY A 469 15.58 -7.98 -40.24
CA GLY A 469 14.13 -7.94 -40.35
C GLY A 469 13.36 -8.44 -39.10
N PHE A 470 12.06 -8.57 -39.29
CA PHE A 470 11.15 -8.97 -38.21
C PHE A 470 11.00 -10.49 -38.12
N SER A 471 11.10 -11.04 -36.90
CA SER A 471 10.97 -12.48 -36.64
C SER A 471 9.52 -12.99 -36.69
N SER A 472 8.52 -12.11 -36.76
CA SER A 472 7.09 -12.47 -36.83
C SER A 472 6.29 -11.42 -37.58
N LYS A 473 5.09 -11.83 -38.07
CA LYS A 473 4.08 -10.92 -38.62
C LYS A 473 3.37 -10.07 -37.56
N SER A 474 3.94 -10.01 -36.36
CA SER A 474 3.35 -9.29 -35.22
C SER A 474 3.39 -7.78 -35.46
N LYS A 475 2.25 -7.12 -35.26
CA LYS A 475 2.16 -5.66 -35.21
C LYS A 475 2.68 -5.06 -33.89
N ILE A 476 3.38 -5.82 -33.07
CA ILE A 476 3.90 -5.39 -31.77
C ILE A 476 5.42 -5.58 -31.76
N LEU A 477 6.13 -4.49 -31.55
CA LEU A 477 7.57 -4.51 -31.25
C LEU A 477 7.79 -4.67 -29.75
N VAL A 478 8.76 -5.48 -29.37
CA VAL A 478 9.04 -5.80 -27.96
C VAL A 478 10.53 -5.72 -27.68
N TRP A 479 10.86 -5.02 -26.58
CA TRP A 479 12.22 -4.96 -26.03
C TRP A 479 12.22 -5.33 -24.57
N THR A 480 13.35 -5.77 -24.05
CA THR A 480 13.64 -5.65 -22.62
C THR A 480 14.44 -4.38 -22.40
N ILE A 481 14.02 -3.57 -21.43
CA ILE A 481 14.75 -2.38 -20.97
C ILE A 481 14.95 -2.50 -19.47
N ALA A 482 16.16 -2.27 -18.99
CA ALA A 482 16.50 -2.41 -17.58
C ALA A 482 17.66 -1.51 -17.19
N ASP A 483 17.62 -1.04 -15.98
CA ASP A 483 18.76 -0.45 -15.29
C ASP A 483 19.16 -1.34 -14.10
N ASN A 484 20.45 -1.38 -13.76
CA ASN A 484 20.98 -2.24 -12.70
C ASN A 484 21.29 -1.48 -11.41
N GLU A 485 21.51 -0.16 -11.49
CA GLU A 485 21.96 0.65 -10.34
C GLU A 485 20.86 1.58 -9.85
N SER A 486 20.24 2.35 -10.75
CA SER A 486 19.23 3.32 -10.40
C SER A 486 17.82 2.90 -10.85
N LYS A 487 17.07 3.78 -11.45
CA LYS A 487 15.70 3.53 -11.95
C LYS A 487 15.56 4.10 -13.35
N LEU A 488 14.84 3.43 -14.22
CA LEU A 488 14.47 4.00 -15.52
C LEU A 488 13.64 5.27 -15.32
N PHE A 489 13.97 6.32 -16.04
CA PHE A 489 13.32 7.62 -16.02
C PHE A 489 12.43 7.82 -17.23
N LYS A 490 12.97 7.61 -18.43
CA LYS A 490 12.26 7.85 -19.69
C LYS A 490 12.59 6.77 -20.71
N TYR A 491 11.64 6.50 -21.59
CA TYR A 491 11.79 5.59 -22.72
C TYR A 491 10.95 6.10 -23.89
N ASP A 492 11.60 6.38 -25.01
CA ASP A 492 11.00 6.88 -26.23
C ASP A 492 11.23 5.89 -27.39
N VAL A 493 10.21 5.68 -28.18
CA VAL A 493 10.25 4.85 -29.39
C VAL A 493 9.86 5.72 -30.58
N TYR A 494 10.71 5.69 -31.60
CA TYR A 494 10.41 6.34 -32.88
C TYR A 494 10.42 5.30 -33.99
N ILE A 495 9.46 5.40 -34.90
CA ILE A 495 9.38 4.61 -36.12
C ILE A 495 9.38 5.59 -37.28
N ASN A 496 10.38 5.49 -38.16
CA ASN A 496 10.57 6.41 -39.28
C ASN A 496 10.53 7.89 -38.82
N ASN A 497 11.22 8.21 -37.73
CA ASN A 497 11.29 9.52 -37.06
C ASN A 497 9.97 10.03 -36.43
N GLU A 498 8.90 9.24 -36.42
CA GLU A 498 7.67 9.56 -35.71
C GLU A 498 7.68 8.93 -34.31
N TRP A 499 7.43 9.70 -33.25
CA TRP A 499 7.28 9.20 -31.90
C TRP A 499 6.02 8.35 -31.79
N ILE A 500 6.13 7.15 -31.22
CA ILE A 500 5.03 6.19 -31.07
C ILE A 500 4.84 5.84 -29.60
N PRO A 501 3.60 5.82 -29.08
CA PRO A 501 3.32 5.38 -27.72
C PRO A 501 3.80 3.95 -27.48
N ALA A 502 4.42 3.74 -26.30
CA ALA A 502 4.91 2.43 -25.89
C ALA A 502 4.55 2.16 -24.42
N ASP A 503 4.16 0.95 -24.10
CA ASP A 503 3.78 0.54 -22.76
C ASP A 503 4.89 -0.27 -22.10
N PHE A 504 5.36 0.18 -20.94
CA PHE A 504 6.39 -0.48 -20.15
C PHE A 504 5.79 -1.29 -19.01
N GLU A 505 6.08 -2.58 -19.01
CA GLU A 505 5.74 -3.51 -17.93
C GLU A 505 6.98 -3.75 -17.05
N TYR A 506 7.07 -3.04 -15.94
CA TYR A 506 8.28 -3.06 -15.09
C TYR A 506 8.56 -4.42 -14.45
N LYS A 507 7.53 -5.26 -14.19
CA LYS A 507 7.68 -6.59 -13.59
C LYS A 507 8.44 -7.55 -14.51
N THR A 508 8.17 -7.47 -15.81
CA THR A 508 8.84 -8.27 -16.85
C THR A 508 9.96 -7.52 -17.55
N LYS A 509 10.14 -6.22 -17.21
CA LYS A 509 11.08 -5.31 -17.87
C LYS A 509 10.85 -5.20 -19.40
N LYS A 510 9.62 -5.43 -19.85
CA LYS A 510 9.26 -5.39 -21.27
C LYS A 510 8.65 -4.04 -21.64
N LEU A 511 9.21 -3.44 -22.70
CA LEU A 511 8.63 -2.32 -23.42
C LEU A 511 7.94 -2.85 -24.68
N LYS A 512 6.69 -2.49 -24.91
CA LYS A 512 5.88 -2.91 -26.06
C LYS A 512 5.37 -1.69 -26.80
N CYS A 513 5.50 -1.71 -28.12
CA CYS A 513 4.99 -0.69 -29.02
C CYS A 513 4.12 -1.36 -30.08
N THR A 514 2.88 -0.89 -30.26
CA THR A 514 2.00 -1.37 -31.33
C THR A 514 2.24 -0.52 -32.58
N ILE A 515 2.50 -1.17 -33.72
CA ILE A 515 2.70 -0.51 -35.00
C ILE A 515 1.43 -0.60 -35.86
N GLU A 516 0.97 0.55 -36.35
CA GLU A 516 -0.19 0.62 -37.26
C GLU A 516 0.22 0.48 -38.73
N LYS A 517 1.46 0.89 -39.05
CA LYS A 517 2.04 0.83 -40.39
C LYS A 517 2.32 -0.62 -40.83
N ALA A 518 2.27 -0.87 -42.12
CA ALA A 518 2.74 -2.16 -42.66
C ALA A 518 4.22 -2.35 -42.36
N ILE A 519 4.64 -3.59 -42.06
CA ILE A 519 6.06 -3.89 -41.71
C ILE A 519 7.02 -3.46 -42.84
N GLN A 520 6.59 -3.57 -44.10
CA GLN A 520 7.36 -3.14 -45.28
C GLN A 520 7.56 -1.61 -45.35
N GLU A 521 6.82 -0.83 -44.60
CA GLU A 521 6.94 0.62 -44.55
C GLU A 521 7.90 1.09 -43.44
N ILE A 522 8.43 0.15 -42.65
CA ILE A 522 9.34 0.47 -41.55
C ILE A 522 10.80 0.34 -42.04
N TYR A 523 11.50 1.45 -42.13
CA TYR A 523 12.90 1.50 -42.50
C TYR A 523 13.82 1.98 -41.38
N CYS A 524 13.27 2.51 -40.28
CA CYS A 524 14.07 2.91 -39.13
C CYS A 524 13.26 2.75 -37.82
N ILE A 525 13.89 2.14 -36.79
CA ILE A 525 13.42 2.11 -35.42
C ILE A 525 14.49 2.72 -34.55
N LEU A 526 14.15 3.77 -33.83
CA LEU A 526 15.03 4.41 -32.85
C LEU A 526 14.40 4.27 -31.45
N ILE A 527 15.20 3.77 -30.50
CA ILE A 527 14.82 3.70 -29.07
C ILE A 527 15.82 4.48 -28.26
N ILE A 528 15.30 5.33 -27.39
CA ILE A 528 16.07 6.11 -26.42
C ILE A 528 15.58 5.73 -25.03
N VAL A 529 16.47 5.27 -24.15
CA VAL A 529 16.15 4.95 -22.76
C VAL A 529 17.13 5.68 -21.86
N SER A 530 16.61 6.42 -20.89
CA SER A 530 17.40 7.10 -19.86
C SER A 530 17.01 6.63 -18.47
N ASP A 531 17.96 6.67 -17.54
CA ASP A 531 17.75 6.48 -16.11
C ASP A 531 17.56 7.82 -15.36
N VAL A 532 17.29 7.74 -14.08
CA VAL A 532 17.12 8.93 -13.20
C VAL A 532 18.44 9.67 -12.93
N CYS A 533 19.60 9.03 -13.19
CA CYS A 533 20.93 9.61 -13.06
C CYS A 533 21.40 10.30 -14.34
N GLY A 534 20.58 10.27 -15.41
CA GLY A 534 20.85 10.93 -16.69
C GLY A 534 21.76 10.14 -17.61
N ASN A 535 22.02 8.86 -17.33
CA ASN A 535 22.71 8.00 -18.28
C ASN A 535 21.73 7.57 -19.35
N GLU A 536 22.12 7.70 -20.63
CA GLU A 536 21.25 7.44 -21.77
C GLU A 536 21.85 6.37 -22.69
N ASN A 537 21.01 5.44 -23.13
CA ASN A 537 21.31 4.46 -24.15
C ASN A 537 20.37 4.63 -25.35
N ILE A 538 20.94 4.57 -26.55
CA ILE A 538 20.26 4.75 -27.82
C ILE A 538 20.54 3.55 -28.70
N ILE A 539 19.49 2.95 -29.26
CA ILE A 539 19.60 1.93 -30.29
C ILE A 539 18.83 2.40 -31.50
N GLU A 540 19.52 2.47 -32.63
CA GLU A 540 18.95 2.70 -33.95
C GLU A 540 19.10 1.42 -34.80
N THR A 541 18.00 1.01 -35.44
CA THR A 541 17.99 -0.15 -36.35
C THR A 541 17.36 0.29 -37.65
N SER A 542 18.16 0.23 -38.72
CA SER A 542 17.68 0.53 -40.09
C SER A 542 17.44 -0.77 -40.84
N PHE A 543 16.41 -0.79 -41.64
CA PHE A 543 16.01 -1.92 -42.47
C PHE A 543 16.19 -1.54 -43.96
N PRO A 544 16.64 -2.46 -44.81
CA PRO A 544 16.85 -2.22 -46.23
C PRO A 544 15.57 -1.94 -47.00
#